data_e5f2c813d8dd91d94f607c05ace4a38b
#
_entry.id   e5f2c813d8dd91d94f607c05ace4a38b
#
_cell.length_a   1.000
_cell.length_b   1.000
_cell.length_c   1.000
_cell.angle_alpha   90.00
_cell.angle_beta   90.00
_cell.angle_gamma   90.00
#
_symmetry.space_group_name_H-M   'P 1'
#
loop_
_entity.id
_entity.type
_entity.pdbx_description
1 polymer ?
#
loop_
_entity_poly.entity_id
_entity_poly.type
_entity_poly.pdbx_seq_one_letter_code
_entity_poly.pdbx_strand_id
1 'polypeptide(L)'
;PIQTLPAESGDTSEPETRPDDPTADMVVTSAASLIGTDFVDGGETPEQGFDNSGFIYYVLRENGYITCPRGVSKQSEMGQEISYEELRRGDLVFFSESGTVAEFGGIYAGDGKMIACLMPGTKVKEVDITTGYYTKNFFRGVAIS
;
A
#
# COMPACT_ATOMS: atom_id res chain seq x y z
N PRO A 1 -5.52 9.57 -36.13
CA PRO A 1 -5.33 9.35 -35.99
C PRO A 1 -4.90 9.17 -35.54
N ILE A 2 -5.28 9.09 -35.26
CA ILE A 2 -4.98 8.95 -34.79
C ILE A 2 -4.75 8.89 -34.22
N GLN A 3 -4.99 8.63 -33.88
CA GLN A 3 -4.72 8.55 -33.19
C GLN A 3 -4.39 8.50 -32.59
N THR A 4 -4.69 8.31 -32.49
CA THR A 4 -4.31 8.32 -31.77
C THR A 4 -4.30 8.51 -31.04
N LEU A 5 -4.65 8.37 -30.76
CA LEU A 5 -4.57 8.62 -29.97
C LEU A 5 -4.74 8.81 -29.49
N PRO A 6 -4.89 8.82 -29.34
CA PRO A 6 -5.02 9.06 -28.68
C PRO A 6 -5.11 9.15 -28.15
N ALA A 7 -5.28 9.14 -27.89
CA ALA A 7 -5.26 9.49 -27.37
C ALA A 7 -5.42 9.71 -26.92
N GLU A 8 -5.71 9.54 -26.72
CA GLU A 8 -5.76 9.89 -26.30
C GLU A 8 -5.91 10.16 -25.79
N SER A 9 -6.20 10.02 -25.68
CA SER A 9 -6.30 10.46 -25.11
C SER A 9 -6.38 10.82 -24.50
N GLY A 10 -6.61 10.81 -24.29
CA GLY A 10 -6.66 11.22 -23.66
C GLY A 10 -6.93 11.61 -22.94
N ASP A 11 -7.32 11.46 -22.85
CA ASP A 11 -7.56 11.96 -22.20
C ASP A 11 -7.65 12.30 -21.41
N THR A 12 -7.84 11.96 -21.23
CA THR A 12 -8.37 12.44 -20.55
C THR A 12 -8.02 13.17 -19.57
N SER A 13 -8.41 13.58 -19.31
CA SER A 13 -8.06 14.25 -18.33
C SER A 13 -8.13 13.78 -17.01
N GLU A 14 -8.07 12.67 -16.74
CA GLU A 14 -7.99 12.24 -15.54
C GLU A 14 -6.86 12.70 -14.83
N PRO A 15 -6.96 13.10 -13.60
CA PRO A 15 -5.88 13.68 -12.88
C PRO A 15 -4.73 12.72 -12.77
N GLU A 16 -4.99 11.46 -12.74
CA GLU A 16 -3.97 10.60 -12.53
C GLU A 16 -3.69 9.94 -13.79
N THR A 17 -2.52 9.96 -14.17
CA THR A 17 -2.12 9.48 -15.46
C THR A 17 -1.03 8.42 -15.42
N ARG A 18 -0.78 7.83 -14.24
CA ARG A 18 0.20 6.74 -14.16
C ARG A 18 -0.28 5.59 -15.04
N PRO A 19 0.61 4.98 -15.82
CA PRO A 19 0.22 3.83 -16.61
C PRO A 19 -0.08 2.64 -15.69
N ASP A 20 -0.87 1.69 -16.16
CA ASP A 20 -1.08 0.45 -15.46
C ASP A 20 0.25 -0.27 -15.31
N ASP A 21 0.45 -0.87 -14.15
CA ASP A 21 1.71 -1.52 -13.85
C ASP A 21 1.43 -2.96 -13.39
N PRO A 22 1.82 -3.95 -14.19
CA PRO A 22 1.60 -5.35 -13.78
C PRO A 22 2.25 -5.69 -12.44
N THR A 23 3.35 -5.01 -12.08
CA THR A 23 3.99 -5.24 -10.79
C THR A 23 3.06 -4.82 -9.65
N ALA A 24 2.27 -3.78 -9.83
CA ALA A 24 1.32 -3.36 -8.80
C ALA A 24 0.28 -4.46 -8.53
N ASP A 25 -0.21 -5.13 -9.58
CA ASP A 25 -1.13 -6.24 -9.38
C ASP A 25 -0.45 -7.40 -8.67
N MET A 26 0.82 -7.67 -8.99
CA MET A 26 1.57 -8.73 -8.33
C MET A 26 1.79 -8.42 -6.86
N VAL A 27 2.01 -7.16 -6.52
CA VAL A 27 2.14 -6.74 -5.13
C VAL A 27 0.86 -7.07 -4.36
N VAL A 28 -0.29 -6.74 -4.92
CA VAL A 28 -1.57 -7.02 -4.26
C VAL A 28 -1.82 -8.52 -4.18
N THR A 29 -1.50 -9.27 -5.23
CA THR A 29 -1.66 -10.72 -5.23
C THR A 29 -0.79 -11.36 -4.15
N SER A 30 0.46 -10.92 -4.03
CA SER A 30 1.36 -11.41 -2.99
C SER A 30 0.82 -11.09 -1.61
N ALA A 31 0.35 -9.86 -1.41
CA ALA A 31 -0.20 -9.45 -0.13
C ALA A 31 -1.42 -10.31 0.23
N ALA A 32 -2.31 -10.53 -0.73
CA ALA A 32 -3.52 -11.32 -0.50
C ALA A 32 -3.19 -12.78 -0.15
N SER A 33 -2.13 -13.33 -0.73
CA SER A 33 -1.75 -14.71 -0.45
C SER A 33 -1.28 -14.91 0.99
N LEU A 34 -0.97 -13.82 1.70
CA LEU A 34 -0.47 -13.89 3.06
C LEU A 34 -1.57 -13.63 4.11
N ILE A 35 -2.80 -13.39 3.66
CA ILE A 35 -3.91 -13.18 4.59
C ILE A 35 -4.03 -14.41 5.50
N GLY A 36 -4.14 -14.17 6.80
CA GLY A 36 -4.22 -15.22 7.81
C GLY A 36 -2.90 -15.46 8.54
N THR A 37 -1.80 -14.83 8.10
CA THR A 37 -0.52 -14.94 8.81
C THR A 37 -0.58 -14.09 10.08
N ASP A 38 -0.09 -14.64 11.18
CA ASP A 38 -0.15 -13.99 12.48
C ASP A 38 0.72 -12.75 12.57
N PHE A 39 0.27 -11.78 13.38
CA PHE A 39 1.13 -10.67 13.79
C PHE A 39 2.18 -11.22 14.77
N VAL A 40 3.44 -10.89 14.51
CA VAL A 40 4.55 -11.21 15.39
C VAL A 40 5.47 -10.00 15.46
N ASP A 41 5.73 -9.52 16.65
CA ASP A 41 6.58 -8.35 16.84
C ASP A 41 7.96 -8.60 16.23
N GLY A 42 8.40 -7.71 15.35
CA GLY A 42 9.67 -7.86 14.64
C GLY A 42 9.62 -8.84 13.46
N GLY A 43 8.47 -9.45 13.20
CA GLY A 43 8.37 -10.44 12.12
C GLY A 43 8.40 -9.84 10.75
N GLU A 44 9.03 -10.54 9.82
CA GLU A 44 9.16 -10.05 8.46
C GLU A 44 9.18 -11.17 7.42
N THR A 45 8.77 -12.38 7.81
CA THR A 45 8.65 -13.52 6.88
C THR A 45 7.38 -14.30 7.17
N PRO A 46 6.86 -15.04 6.20
CA PRO A 46 5.66 -15.86 6.44
C PRO A 46 5.86 -16.90 7.54
N GLU A 47 7.09 -17.41 7.67
CA GLU A 47 7.40 -18.42 8.68
C GLU A 47 7.40 -17.86 10.09
N GLN A 48 7.87 -16.61 10.23
CA GLN A 48 7.90 -15.96 11.53
C GLN A 48 6.55 -15.38 11.90
N GLY A 49 5.83 -14.87 10.93
CA GLY A 49 4.73 -13.92 11.08
C GLY A 49 5.23 -12.53 10.76
N PHE A 50 4.37 -11.54 10.82
CA PHE A 50 4.71 -10.18 10.42
C PHE A 50 4.32 -9.16 11.47
N ASP A 51 5.15 -8.13 11.64
CA ASP A 51 4.64 -6.89 12.24
C ASP A 51 4.12 -6.00 11.10
N ASN A 52 3.72 -4.77 11.42
CA ASN A 52 3.06 -3.91 10.44
C ASN A 52 3.98 -3.57 9.27
N SER A 53 5.17 -3.02 9.54
CA SER A 53 6.11 -2.67 8.46
C SER A 53 6.78 -3.89 7.88
N GLY A 54 6.91 -4.97 8.64
CA GLY A 54 7.51 -6.21 8.15
C GLY A 54 6.70 -6.86 7.05
N PHE A 55 5.37 -6.76 7.14
CA PHE A 55 4.50 -7.25 6.09
C PHE A 55 4.73 -6.48 4.78
N ILE A 56 4.74 -5.14 4.85
CA ILE A 56 5.00 -4.32 3.69
C ILE A 56 6.39 -4.61 3.13
N TYR A 57 7.37 -4.68 4.01
CA TYR A 57 8.76 -4.95 3.65
C TYR A 57 8.87 -6.26 2.87
N TYR A 58 8.29 -7.33 3.40
CA TYR A 58 8.37 -8.63 2.74
C TYR A 58 7.72 -8.62 1.36
N VAL A 59 6.49 -8.09 1.28
CA VAL A 59 5.75 -8.11 0.02
C VAL A 59 6.47 -7.30 -1.04
N LEU A 60 6.96 -6.11 -0.70
CA LEU A 60 7.64 -5.28 -1.68
C LEU A 60 8.95 -5.91 -2.13
N ARG A 61 9.73 -6.42 -1.22
CA ARG A 61 11.01 -7.02 -1.61
C ARG A 61 10.82 -8.26 -2.45
N GLU A 62 9.79 -9.05 -2.17
CA GLU A 62 9.49 -10.22 -3.00
C GLU A 62 9.06 -9.84 -4.41
N ASN A 63 8.66 -8.61 -4.62
CA ASN A 63 8.22 -8.13 -5.93
C ASN A 63 9.22 -7.16 -6.55
N GLY A 64 10.47 -7.19 -6.08
CA GLY A 64 11.56 -6.47 -6.74
C GLY A 64 11.92 -5.12 -6.16
N TYR A 65 11.21 -4.65 -5.13
CA TYR A 65 11.52 -3.36 -4.51
C TYR A 65 12.55 -3.58 -3.41
N ILE A 66 13.77 -3.89 -3.83
CA ILE A 66 14.82 -4.38 -2.91
C ILE A 66 15.38 -3.28 -2.01
N THR A 67 15.05 -2.04 -2.26
CA THR A 67 15.49 -0.93 -1.40
C THR A 67 14.43 -0.55 -0.36
N CYS A 68 13.32 -1.30 -0.28
CA CYS A 68 12.27 -1.01 0.68
C CYS A 68 12.86 -1.07 2.10
N PRO A 69 12.72 0.00 2.89
CA PRO A 69 13.24 0.01 4.24
C PRO A 69 12.31 -0.68 5.23
N ARG A 70 12.82 -0.97 6.43
CA ARG A 70 11.99 -1.36 7.56
C ARG A 70 11.51 -0.10 8.27
N GLY A 71 10.32 -0.21 8.87
CA GLY A 71 9.73 0.88 9.62
C GLY A 71 8.79 1.71 8.76
N VAL A 72 7.58 1.93 9.28
CA VAL A 72 6.56 2.62 8.48
C VAL A 72 6.93 4.07 8.19
N SER A 73 7.64 4.73 9.09
CA SER A 73 8.03 6.11 8.87
C SER A 73 8.89 6.24 7.61
N LYS A 74 9.88 5.36 7.48
CA LYS A 74 10.75 5.38 6.29
C LYS A 74 10.02 4.89 5.05
N GLN A 75 9.16 3.90 5.21
CA GLN A 75 8.37 3.39 4.08
C GLN A 75 7.46 4.48 3.52
N SER A 76 6.94 5.35 4.38
CA SER A 76 6.05 6.43 3.92
C SER A 76 6.80 7.48 3.09
N GLU A 77 8.11 7.42 3.06
CA GLU A 77 8.91 8.38 2.31
C GLU A 77 9.56 7.79 1.06
N MET A 78 9.28 6.52 0.74
CA MET A 78 10.06 5.83 -0.28
C MET A 78 9.62 6.08 -1.71
N GLY A 79 8.49 6.66 -1.94
CA GLY A 79 8.00 6.90 -3.30
C GLY A 79 7.35 8.27 -3.42
N GLN A 80 6.57 8.44 -4.47
CA GLN A 80 5.89 9.69 -4.70
C GLN A 80 4.66 9.77 -3.80
N GLU A 81 4.52 10.89 -3.10
CA GLU A 81 3.34 11.11 -2.25
C GLU A 81 2.09 11.32 -3.11
N ILE A 82 0.99 10.66 -2.75
CA ILE A 82 -0.29 10.82 -3.43
C ILE A 82 -1.37 11.00 -2.39
N SER A 83 -2.49 11.60 -2.80
CA SER A 83 -3.62 11.82 -1.91
C SER A 83 -4.43 10.53 -1.75
N TYR A 84 -5.35 10.56 -0.78
CA TYR A 84 -6.26 9.45 -0.56
C TYR A 84 -7.04 9.12 -1.83
N GLU A 85 -7.50 10.15 -2.54
CA GLU A 85 -8.30 9.96 -3.76
C GLU A 85 -7.49 9.41 -4.93
N GLU A 86 -6.17 9.56 -4.89
CA GLU A 86 -5.30 9.08 -5.96
C GLU A 86 -4.82 7.65 -5.75
N LEU A 87 -5.20 7.02 -4.64
CA LEU A 87 -4.74 5.66 -4.36
C LEU A 87 -5.17 4.67 -5.44
N ARG A 88 -4.24 3.81 -5.82
CA ARG A 88 -4.47 2.75 -6.81
C ARG A 88 -3.94 1.43 -6.24
N ARG A 89 -4.46 0.33 -6.76
CA ARG A 89 -4.00 -1.00 -6.36
C ARG A 89 -2.48 -1.06 -6.39
N GLY A 90 -1.91 -1.57 -5.33
CA GLY A 90 -0.46 -1.72 -5.21
C GLY A 90 0.24 -0.55 -4.54
N ASP A 91 -0.45 0.57 -4.36
CA ASP A 91 0.14 1.69 -3.64
C ASP A 91 0.20 1.38 -2.14
N LEU A 92 1.03 2.11 -1.44
CA LEU A 92 1.08 2.03 0.02
C LEU A 92 0.21 3.12 0.61
N VAL A 93 -0.41 2.83 1.75
CA VAL A 93 -1.23 3.82 2.45
C VAL A 93 -0.84 3.82 3.91
N PHE A 94 -0.64 5.02 4.45
CA PHE A 94 -0.16 5.20 5.83
C PHE A 94 -1.11 6.08 6.62
N PHE A 95 -1.20 5.78 7.90
CA PHE A 95 -2.11 6.45 8.82
C PHE A 95 -1.36 6.94 10.04
N SER A 96 -1.91 7.94 10.71
CA SER A 96 -1.30 8.52 11.88
C SER A 96 -2.36 9.14 12.77
N GLU A 97 -2.36 8.78 14.05
CA GLU A 97 -3.23 9.45 15.02
C GLU A 97 -2.59 10.74 15.50
N SER A 98 -1.26 10.79 15.55
CA SER A 98 -0.56 12.01 15.98
C SER A 98 -0.53 13.07 14.88
N GLY A 99 -0.58 12.65 13.62
CA GLY A 99 -0.51 13.58 12.49
C GLY A 99 0.88 14.06 12.15
N THR A 100 1.90 13.58 12.84
CA THR A 100 3.27 14.06 12.64
C THR A 100 4.16 13.07 11.92
N VAL A 101 3.91 11.77 12.09
CA VAL A 101 4.70 10.72 11.45
C VAL A 101 3.78 9.57 11.13
N ALA A 102 4.11 8.80 10.10
CA ALA A 102 3.36 7.58 9.79
C ALA A 102 3.50 6.60 10.95
N GLU A 103 2.39 6.04 11.40
CA GLU A 103 2.36 5.14 12.56
C GLU A 103 2.03 3.72 12.16
N PHE A 104 1.22 3.52 11.14
CA PHE A 104 0.96 2.20 10.60
C PHE A 104 0.50 2.34 9.15
N GLY A 105 0.52 1.24 8.43
CA GLY A 105 0.13 1.28 7.03
C GLY A 105 -0.21 -0.07 6.48
N GLY A 106 -0.47 -0.09 5.18
CA GLY A 106 -0.81 -1.31 4.46
C GLY A 106 -0.64 -1.11 2.96
N ILE A 107 -1.06 -2.13 2.23
CA ILE A 107 -1.00 -2.14 0.77
C ILE A 107 -2.41 -1.96 0.24
N TYR A 108 -2.62 -0.92 -0.56
CA TYR A 108 -3.96 -0.62 -1.06
C TYR A 108 -4.37 -1.68 -2.08
N ALA A 109 -5.51 -2.29 -1.86
CA ALA A 109 -6.00 -3.39 -2.71
C ALA A 109 -7.07 -2.95 -3.70
N GLY A 110 -7.45 -1.67 -3.69
CA GLY A 110 -8.55 -1.18 -4.50
C GLY A 110 -9.86 -1.18 -3.72
N ASP A 111 -10.85 -0.49 -4.25
CA ASP A 111 -12.22 -0.48 -3.72
C ASP A 111 -12.28 -0.11 -2.23
N GLY A 112 -11.43 0.81 -1.80
CA GLY A 112 -11.47 1.29 -0.42
C GLY A 112 -10.93 0.31 0.59
N LYS A 113 -10.09 -0.64 0.18
CA LYS A 113 -9.55 -1.67 1.07
C LYS A 113 -8.04 -1.68 1.05
N MET A 114 -7.43 -1.95 2.20
CA MET A 114 -6.00 -2.24 2.24
C MET A 114 -5.79 -3.64 2.82
N ILE A 115 -4.65 -4.23 2.54
CA ILE A 115 -4.23 -5.48 3.18
C ILE A 115 -3.12 -5.10 4.15
N ALA A 116 -3.26 -5.49 5.41
CA ALA A 116 -2.32 -5.06 6.43
C ALA A 116 -2.27 -6.04 7.61
N CYS A 117 -1.14 -6.01 8.31
CA CYS A 117 -0.98 -6.71 9.57
C CYS A 117 -0.84 -5.62 10.63
N LEU A 118 -1.85 -5.43 11.47
CA LEU A 118 -1.98 -4.18 12.22
C LEU A 118 -1.40 -4.21 13.63
N MET A 119 -1.73 -5.23 14.43
CA MET A 119 -1.37 -5.20 15.84
C MET A 119 -1.36 -6.61 16.42
N PRO A 120 -0.75 -6.79 17.61
CA PRO A 120 -0.75 -8.10 18.27
C PRO A 120 -2.16 -8.66 18.44
N GLY A 121 -2.30 -9.94 18.23
CA GLY A 121 -3.59 -10.61 18.32
C GLY A 121 -4.38 -10.61 17.04
N THR A 122 -3.88 -9.95 16.00
CA THR A 122 -4.54 -9.93 14.69
C THR A 122 -3.70 -10.68 13.67
N LYS A 123 -4.25 -10.85 12.48
CA LYS A 123 -3.56 -11.50 11.37
C LYS A 123 -3.54 -10.56 10.20
N VAL A 124 -2.74 -10.86 9.20
CA VAL A 124 -2.82 -10.16 7.90
C VAL A 124 -4.27 -10.28 7.44
N LYS A 125 -4.87 -9.17 7.08
CA LYS A 125 -6.29 -9.15 6.67
C LYS A 125 -6.59 -7.96 5.79
N GLU A 126 -7.71 -8.04 5.11
CA GLU A 126 -8.26 -6.91 4.38
C GLU A 126 -8.95 -5.97 5.37
N VAL A 127 -8.73 -4.68 5.21
CA VAL A 127 -9.27 -3.65 6.09
C VAL A 127 -9.98 -2.60 5.25
N ASP A 128 -11.21 -2.27 5.63
CA ASP A 128 -11.97 -1.22 4.95
C ASP A 128 -11.46 0.13 5.44
N ILE A 129 -10.85 0.91 4.56
CA ILE A 129 -10.28 2.21 4.92
C ILE A 129 -11.20 3.38 4.53
N THR A 130 -12.46 3.10 4.21
CA THR A 130 -13.44 4.15 3.93
C THR A 130 -14.18 4.62 5.18
N THR A 131 -13.98 3.96 6.31
CA THR A 131 -14.64 4.31 7.56
C THR A 131 -14.08 5.60 8.13
N GLY A 132 -14.80 6.19 9.09
CA GLY A 132 -14.42 7.47 9.66
C GLY A 132 -13.05 7.46 10.32
N TYR A 133 -12.70 6.37 10.99
CA TYR A 133 -11.40 6.28 11.65
C TYR A 133 -10.27 6.43 10.63
N TYR A 134 -10.35 5.68 9.53
CA TYR A 134 -9.25 5.67 8.54
C TYR A 134 -9.22 6.95 7.72
N THR A 135 -10.37 7.50 7.35
CA THR A 135 -10.39 8.75 6.59
C THR A 135 -9.88 9.91 7.43
N LYS A 136 -10.20 9.90 8.74
CA LYS A 136 -9.73 10.96 9.64
C LYS A 136 -8.23 10.88 9.87
N ASN A 137 -7.68 9.68 9.93
CA ASN A 137 -6.28 9.47 10.29
C ASN A 137 -5.38 9.18 9.09
N PHE A 138 -5.89 9.36 7.88
CA PHE A 138 -5.06 9.21 6.69
C PHE A 138 -3.89 10.19 6.76
N PHE A 139 -2.68 9.68 6.58
CA PHE A 139 -1.48 10.50 6.65
C PHE A 139 -0.84 10.70 5.29
N ARG A 140 -0.63 9.61 4.54
CA ARG A 140 0.06 9.70 3.26
C ARG A 140 -0.19 8.45 2.42
N GLY A 141 -0.44 8.66 1.13
CA GLY A 141 -0.36 7.57 0.16
C GLY A 141 0.99 7.64 -0.53
N VAL A 142 1.50 6.51 -0.96
CA VAL A 142 2.78 6.43 -1.65
C VAL A 142 2.62 5.59 -2.89
N ALA A 143 2.92 6.19 -4.04
CA ALA A 143 2.93 5.47 -5.31
C ALA A 143 4.31 4.85 -5.48
N ILE A 144 4.36 3.54 -5.61
CA ILE A 144 5.64 2.84 -5.75
C ILE A 144 5.93 2.47 -7.21
N SER A 145 4.96 2.66 -8.08
CA SER A 145 5.15 2.34 -9.51
C SER A 145 5.26 3.58 -10.36
#